data_8cf31e515410fc66d4140bb0b5395a8e
#
_entry.id   8cf31e515410fc66d4140bb0b5395a8e
#
_cell.length_a   1.000
_cell.length_b   1.000
_cell.length_c   1.000
_cell.angle_alpha   90.00
_cell.angle_beta   90.00
_cell.angle_gamma   90.00
#
_symmetry.space_group_name_H-M   'P 1'
#
loop_
_entity.id
_entity.type
_entity.pdbx_description
1 polymer ?
#
loop_
_entity_poly.entity_id
_entity_poly.type
_entity_poly.pdbx_seq_one_letter_code
_entity_poly.pdbx_strand_id
1 'polypeptide(L)'
;MTGPTARDERCHSKRASGSVPTLGPVPRRAPLATMGAFAIAIVSIQPPAAKAQQPDSATPPASPTTTRPAPPKDATSSFDVNLGAAITSDYNYRGYTLSDHKPSASTTFEATYNVLFAGVNTASVKMPNLSQLQMTDYAGIRPTFGKLTVEAGIAYYSYPGSAIDISYPEYYVAPTYALTSKLTVGLSAYFAPDYSRTGAWENYNAVQAKYTFDSGLSFSGELGRQGFGTTTATPSSPAYKLPDYTYWNLGFSYAYKAVTFDLRYFATTLSKQSCFLITGTGQPATGSNGCDPAVIATLSWNASLSGLK
;
A
#
# COMPACT_ATOMS: atom_id res chain seq x y z
N MET A 1 -10.03 -78.35 -27.23
CA MET A 1 -8.70 -78.38 -27.85
C MET A 1 -7.88 -77.29 -27.18
N THR A 2 -7.04 -77.80 -26.31
CA THR A 2 -5.65 -77.36 -25.97
C THR A 2 -5.37 -75.90 -25.70
N GLY A 3 -5.09 -75.59 -24.41
CA GLY A 3 -4.33 -74.50 -23.96
C GLY A 3 -2.83 -74.57 -24.34
N PRO A 4 -1.98 -73.68 -23.95
CA PRO A 4 -1.18 -73.81 -22.70
C PRO A 4 -0.88 -72.56 -21.93
N THR A 5 -0.84 -72.71 -20.63
CA THR A 5 0.27 -72.66 -19.61
C THR A 5 0.98 -71.36 -19.37
N ALA A 6 0.80 -70.92 -18.11
CA ALA A 6 1.52 -69.89 -17.40
C ALA A 6 3.05 -70.14 -17.34
N ARG A 7 3.83 -69.07 -17.37
CA ARG A 7 5.20 -69.02 -16.81
C ARG A 7 5.32 -67.93 -15.76
N ASP A 8 5.60 -68.39 -14.57
CA ASP A 8 6.00 -67.73 -13.39
C ASP A 8 7.46 -67.24 -13.56
N GLU A 9 7.73 -65.91 -13.56
CA GLU A 9 9.09 -65.39 -13.40
C GLU A 9 9.16 -64.50 -12.15
N ARG A 10 9.65 -65.11 -11.10
CA ARG A 10 10.10 -64.45 -9.86
C ARG A 10 11.34 -63.60 -10.18
N CYS A 11 11.19 -62.29 -10.11
CA CYS A 11 12.31 -61.36 -10.14
C CYS A 11 12.75 -61.02 -8.73
N HIS A 12 13.97 -61.40 -8.39
CA HIS A 12 14.62 -61.16 -7.12
C HIS A 12 14.81 -59.66 -6.84
N SER A 13 14.25 -59.18 -5.74
CA SER A 13 14.51 -57.89 -5.12
C SER A 13 15.95 -57.85 -4.56
N LYS A 14 16.86 -57.16 -5.23
CA LYS A 14 18.13 -56.70 -4.62
C LYS A 14 17.87 -55.41 -3.87
N ARG A 15 17.88 -55.47 -2.53
CA ARG A 15 17.99 -54.30 -1.67
C ARG A 15 19.35 -53.63 -1.92
N ALA A 16 19.34 -52.44 -2.50
CA ALA A 16 20.45 -51.53 -2.46
C ALA A 16 20.28 -50.66 -1.20
N SER A 17 21.15 -50.83 -0.21
CA SER A 17 21.29 -49.95 0.93
C SER A 17 22.01 -48.66 0.45
N GLY A 18 21.23 -47.63 0.14
CA GLY A 18 21.74 -46.29 -0.09
C GLY A 18 21.74 -45.51 1.22
N SER A 19 22.90 -45.20 1.73
CA SER A 19 23.14 -44.33 2.85
C SER A 19 22.57 -42.95 2.56
N VAL A 20 21.64 -42.50 3.43
CA VAL A 20 21.11 -41.10 3.42
C VAL A 20 22.23 -40.16 3.87
N PRO A 21 22.61 -39.14 3.10
CA PRO A 21 23.55 -38.13 3.59
C PRO A 21 22.87 -37.31 4.67
N THR A 22 23.47 -37.32 5.85
CA THR A 22 23.12 -36.42 6.96
C THR A 22 23.41 -34.99 6.55
N LEU A 23 22.37 -34.18 6.41
CA LEU A 23 22.48 -32.74 6.28
C LEU A 23 23.10 -32.17 7.55
N GLY A 24 24.24 -31.53 7.42
CA GLY A 24 24.90 -30.79 8.49
C GLY A 24 24.04 -29.63 9.01
N PRO A 25 24.33 -29.14 10.22
CA PRO A 25 23.51 -28.11 10.86
C PRO A 25 23.54 -26.81 10.06
N VAL A 26 22.34 -26.31 9.72
CA VAL A 26 22.12 -24.99 9.10
C VAL A 26 22.65 -23.92 10.07
N PRO A 27 23.51 -23.00 9.66
CA PRO A 27 23.97 -21.93 10.53
C PRO A 27 22.79 -21.05 10.93
N ARG A 28 22.57 -20.92 12.24
CA ARG A 28 21.60 -19.98 12.82
C ARG A 28 21.99 -18.57 12.38
N ARG A 29 21.13 -17.92 11.61
CA ARG A 29 21.23 -16.49 11.32
C ARG A 29 21.18 -15.72 12.62
N ALA A 30 22.11 -14.79 12.79
CA ALA A 30 22.15 -13.84 13.88
C ALA A 30 20.85 -13.02 13.93
N PRO A 31 20.38 -12.61 15.12
CA PRO A 31 19.21 -11.75 15.22
C PRO A 31 19.51 -10.42 14.53
N LEU A 32 18.54 -9.95 13.70
CA LEU A 32 18.58 -8.59 13.15
C LEU A 32 18.72 -7.62 14.31
N ALA A 33 19.75 -6.80 14.24
CA ALA A 33 19.94 -5.69 15.13
C ALA A 33 18.71 -4.78 15.10
N THR A 34 18.17 -4.51 16.26
CA THR A 34 17.19 -3.44 16.52
C THR A 34 17.64 -2.17 15.80
N MET A 35 16.83 -1.69 14.88
CA MET A 35 17.05 -0.38 14.25
C MET A 35 17.00 0.68 15.33
N GLY A 36 18.17 1.17 15.70
CA GLY A 36 18.34 2.26 16.64
C GLY A 36 17.69 3.53 16.10
N ALA A 37 17.10 4.29 17.00
CA ALA A 37 16.52 5.58 16.74
C ALA A 37 17.53 6.49 16.00
N PHE A 38 17.21 6.90 14.79
CA PHE A 38 17.97 7.92 14.05
C PHE A 38 17.75 9.27 14.71
N ALA A 39 18.74 9.75 15.45
CA ALA A 39 18.82 11.15 15.86
C ALA A 39 19.36 11.97 14.69
N ILE A 40 18.47 12.71 14.00
CA ILE A 40 18.85 13.63 12.92
C ILE A 40 19.14 15.00 13.53
N ALA A 41 20.38 15.46 13.44
CA ALA A 41 20.75 16.83 13.80
C ALA A 41 20.27 17.79 12.69
N ILE A 42 19.56 18.86 13.08
CA ILE A 42 18.81 19.72 12.16
C ILE A 42 19.35 21.15 12.17
N VAL A 43 19.59 21.66 10.97
CA VAL A 43 19.86 23.09 10.69
C VAL A 43 18.54 23.77 10.31
N SER A 44 18.18 24.82 11.03
CA SER A 44 16.92 25.53 10.87
C SER A 44 16.98 26.53 9.70
N ILE A 45 16.13 26.33 8.68
CA ILE A 45 15.78 27.33 7.67
C ILE A 45 14.25 27.42 7.64
N GLN A 46 13.69 28.57 8.03
CA GLN A 46 12.24 28.80 8.05
C GLN A 46 11.76 29.36 6.71
N PRO A 47 10.75 28.74 6.07
CA PRO A 47 9.90 29.41 5.08
C PRO A 47 8.49 29.70 5.64
N PRO A 48 7.75 30.68 5.07
CA PRO A 48 6.42 31.07 5.52
C PRO A 48 5.38 29.99 5.28
N ALA A 49 4.47 29.83 6.26
CA ALA A 49 3.42 28.81 6.26
C ALA A 49 2.37 29.04 5.16
N ALA A 50 2.28 28.13 4.19
CA ALA A 50 1.17 28.05 3.25
C ALA A 50 0.30 26.82 3.55
N LYS A 51 -1.02 26.98 3.45
CA LYS A 51 -2.00 25.92 3.67
C LYS A 51 -1.90 24.90 2.55
N ALA A 52 -1.34 23.72 2.82
CA ALA A 52 -1.31 22.60 1.89
C ALA A 52 -2.44 21.63 2.21
N GLN A 53 -3.28 21.39 1.23
CA GLN A 53 -4.28 20.31 1.23
C GLN A 53 -3.61 19.06 0.65
N GLN A 54 -3.54 17.98 1.41
CA GLN A 54 -2.91 16.73 0.99
C GLN A 54 -3.77 16.03 -0.06
N PRO A 55 -3.20 15.53 -1.17
CA PRO A 55 -3.96 14.79 -2.16
C PRO A 55 -4.34 13.40 -1.66
N ASP A 56 -5.52 12.94 -2.07
CA ASP A 56 -5.93 11.54 -1.98
C ASP A 56 -5.13 10.73 -3.03
N SER A 57 -3.87 10.50 -2.80
CA SER A 57 -3.07 9.59 -3.60
C SER A 57 -3.02 8.24 -2.92
N ALA A 58 -2.81 7.18 -3.70
CA ALA A 58 -2.64 5.81 -3.24
C ALA A 58 -1.46 5.66 -2.26
N THR A 59 -1.51 6.44 -1.23
CA THR A 59 -0.78 6.25 0.01
C THR A 59 -1.38 5.03 0.68
N PRO A 60 -0.61 4.26 1.45
CA PRO A 60 -1.17 3.23 2.33
C PRO A 60 -2.42 3.79 2.98
N PRO A 61 -3.49 3.00 3.17
CA PRO A 61 -4.89 3.38 3.13
C PRO A 61 -5.08 4.84 3.46
N ALA A 62 -5.41 5.60 2.45
CA ALA A 62 -5.45 7.05 2.55
C ALA A 62 -6.17 7.41 3.85
N SER A 63 -5.42 7.95 4.78
CA SER A 63 -6.09 8.71 5.83
C SER A 63 -7.01 9.65 5.08
N PRO A 64 -8.33 9.58 5.29
CA PRO A 64 -9.26 10.42 4.57
C PRO A 64 -8.75 11.84 4.69
N THR A 65 -8.69 12.53 3.58
CA THR A 65 -8.18 13.88 3.46
C THR A 65 -8.81 14.76 4.52
N THR A 66 -8.20 14.84 5.68
CA THR A 66 -8.55 15.87 6.64
C THR A 66 -8.01 17.17 6.08
N THR A 67 -8.90 18.11 5.85
CA THR A 67 -8.53 19.52 5.85
C THR A 67 -7.85 19.76 7.20
N ARG A 68 -6.52 19.64 7.23
CA ARG A 68 -5.74 20.04 8.40
C ARG A 68 -6.12 21.48 8.70
N PRO A 69 -6.59 21.80 9.91
CA PRO A 69 -6.74 23.20 10.31
C PRO A 69 -5.42 23.90 10.05
N ALA A 70 -5.45 25.11 9.49
CA ALA A 70 -4.24 25.90 9.34
C ALA A 70 -3.58 26.00 10.70
N PRO A 71 -2.24 25.79 10.81
CA PRO A 71 -1.57 26.02 12.07
C PRO A 71 -1.83 27.45 12.53
N PRO A 72 -2.06 27.68 13.84
CA PRO A 72 -2.20 29.02 14.38
C PRO A 72 -0.97 29.84 13.96
N LYS A 73 -1.18 31.12 13.65
CA LYS A 73 -0.11 32.04 13.21
C LYS A 73 1.03 32.19 14.20
N ASP A 74 0.88 31.71 15.42
CA ASP A 74 1.82 31.88 16.54
C ASP A 74 2.49 30.59 17.01
N ALA A 75 2.46 29.50 16.20
CA ALA A 75 3.13 28.25 16.54
C ALA A 75 4.66 28.43 16.46
N THR A 76 5.29 28.66 17.59
CA THR A 76 6.75 28.69 17.77
C THR A 76 7.41 27.32 17.57
N SER A 77 6.66 26.25 17.36
CA SER A 77 7.13 24.88 17.15
C SER A 77 6.86 24.45 15.72
N SER A 78 7.92 24.20 14.98
CA SER A 78 7.88 23.57 13.65
C SER A 78 7.60 22.06 13.71
N PHE A 79 7.44 21.50 14.90
CA PHE A 79 7.17 20.08 15.15
C PHE A 79 5.67 19.85 15.40
N ASP A 80 5.10 18.83 14.74
CA ASP A 80 3.74 18.38 14.97
C ASP A 80 3.67 16.85 14.90
N VAL A 81 2.65 16.28 15.53
CA VAL A 81 2.32 14.85 15.47
C VAL A 81 0.88 14.72 15.05
N ASN A 82 0.64 13.92 14.03
CA ASN A 82 -0.68 13.57 13.55
C ASN A 82 -1.01 12.12 13.91
N LEU A 83 -2.21 11.91 14.42
CA LEU A 83 -2.78 10.61 14.74
C LEU A 83 -4.02 10.39 13.89
N GLY A 84 -4.14 9.20 13.31
CA GLY A 84 -5.29 8.81 12.53
C GLY A 84 -5.78 7.43 12.90
N ALA A 85 -7.09 7.22 12.76
CA ALA A 85 -7.72 5.91 12.82
C ALA A 85 -8.86 5.86 11.80
N ALA A 86 -9.07 4.73 11.15
CA ALA A 86 -10.18 4.56 10.23
C ALA A 86 -10.73 3.14 10.27
N ILE A 87 -12.02 3.03 9.93
CA ILE A 87 -12.67 1.78 9.57
C ILE A 87 -13.25 1.94 8.18
N THR A 88 -13.06 0.94 7.34
CA THR A 88 -13.57 0.90 5.97
C THR A 88 -14.30 -0.40 5.71
N SER A 89 -15.32 -0.37 4.85
CA SER A 89 -16.08 -1.59 4.49
C SER A 89 -15.25 -2.57 3.67
N ASP A 90 -14.20 -2.09 2.97
CA ASP A 90 -13.22 -2.88 2.23
C ASP A 90 -11.92 -2.07 2.12
N TYR A 91 -10.78 -2.72 2.24
CA TYR A 91 -9.49 -2.10 1.99
C TYR A 91 -9.08 -2.31 0.52
N ASN A 92 -9.36 -1.31 -0.30
CA ASN A 92 -8.98 -1.29 -1.71
C ASN A 92 -7.63 -0.57 -1.91
N TYR A 93 -6.68 -1.25 -2.56
CA TYR A 93 -5.37 -0.72 -2.91
C TYR A 93 -5.25 -0.70 -4.44
N ARG A 94 -5.25 0.49 -5.04
CA ARG A 94 -5.10 0.70 -6.50
C ARG A 94 -5.98 -0.22 -7.35
N GLY A 95 -7.24 -0.46 -6.93
CA GLY A 95 -8.22 -1.23 -7.70
C GLY A 95 -8.38 -2.70 -7.31
N TYR A 96 -7.71 -3.20 -6.28
CA TYR A 96 -7.95 -4.54 -5.75
C TYR A 96 -8.05 -4.54 -4.21
N THR A 97 -8.85 -5.46 -3.69
CA THR A 97 -9.02 -5.60 -2.25
C THR A 97 -7.82 -6.26 -1.60
N LEU A 98 -7.37 -5.72 -0.46
CA LEU A 98 -6.44 -6.36 0.45
C LEU A 98 -7.13 -7.00 1.67
N SER A 99 -8.43 -6.77 1.84
CA SER A 99 -9.22 -7.31 2.96
C SER A 99 -10.26 -8.35 2.56
N ASP A 100 -10.21 -8.87 1.31
CA ASP A 100 -11.17 -9.88 0.79
C ASP A 100 -12.61 -9.39 0.87
N HIS A 101 -12.85 -8.11 0.53
CA HIS A 101 -14.15 -7.42 0.64
C HIS A 101 -14.75 -7.45 2.06
N LYS A 102 -13.88 -7.50 3.08
CA LYS A 102 -14.28 -7.46 4.50
C LYS A 102 -13.90 -6.12 5.10
N PRO A 103 -14.56 -5.71 6.19
CA PRO A 103 -14.17 -4.52 6.91
C PRO A 103 -12.71 -4.57 7.36
N SER A 104 -12.03 -3.44 7.22
CA SER A 104 -10.66 -3.24 7.64
C SER A 104 -10.57 -2.04 8.58
N ALA A 105 -9.69 -2.15 9.57
CA ALA A 105 -9.33 -1.06 10.46
C ALA A 105 -7.88 -0.64 10.18
N SER A 106 -7.61 0.65 10.28
CA SER A 106 -6.27 1.20 10.10
C SER A 106 -5.96 2.26 11.14
N THR A 107 -4.65 2.45 11.40
CA THR A 107 -4.14 3.54 12.24
C THR A 107 -2.97 4.21 11.55
N THR A 108 -2.78 5.49 11.83
CA THR A 108 -1.66 6.28 11.32
C THR A 108 -1.03 7.07 12.45
N PHE A 109 0.29 7.07 12.49
CA PHE A 109 1.10 7.97 13.29
C PHE A 109 2.08 8.67 12.34
N GLU A 110 2.09 10.00 12.32
CA GLU A 110 3.04 10.79 11.53
C GLU A 110 3.61 11.93 12.38
N ALA A 111 4.94 12.00 12.46
CA ALA A 111 5.65 13.14 12.99
C ALA A 111 6.14 14.03 11.85
N THR A 112 5.97 15.33 11.99
CA THR A 112 6.43 16.31 11.02
C THR A 112 7.36 17.33 11.67
N TYR A 113 8.40 17.74 10.94
CA TYR A 113 9.30 18.80 11.35
C TYR A 113 9.70 19.65 10.13
N ASN A 114 9.22 20.89 10.08
CA ASN A 114 9.35 21.75 8.91
C ASN A 114 8.83 21.05 7.64
N VAL A 115 9.72 20.76 6.68
CA VAL A 115 9.39 20.05 5.44
C VAL A 115 9.54 18.53 5.57
N LEU A 116 10.11 18.03 6.66
CA LEU A 116 10.33 16.61 6.88
C LEU A 116 9.09 15.95 7.47
N PHE A 117 8.85 14.72 7.11
CA PHE A 117 7.88 13.86 7.79
C PHE A 117 8.40 12.42 7.87
N ALA A 118 7.93 11.71 8.88
CA ALA A 118 8.10 10.28 9.01
C ALA A 118 6.92 9.69 9.78
N GLY A 119 6.49 8.51 9.41
CA GLY A 119 5.33 7.90 10.04
C GLY A 119 5.24 6.41 9.82
N VAL A 120 4.22 5.83 10.45
CA VAL A 120 3.80 4.45 10.28
C VAL A 120 2.29 4.41 10.09
N ASN A 121 1.87 3.63 9.13
CA ASN A 121 0.48 3.24 8.94
C ASN A 121 0.34 1.75 9.17
N THR A 122 -0.75 1.32 9.82
CA THR A 122 -1.10 -0.09 9.93
C THR A 122 -2.51 -0.31 9.43
N ALA A 123 -2.75 -1.43 8.77
CA ALA A 123 -4.08 -1.81 8.31
C ALA A 123 -4.31 -3.31 8.47
N SER A 124 -5.52 -3.68 8.86
CA SER A 124 -5.91 -5.09 8.83
C SER A 124 -6.13 -5.53 7.39
N VAL A 125 -5.49 -6.64 7.01
CA VAL A 125 -5.60 -7.25 5.69
C VAL A 125 -6.07 -8.69 5.79
N LYS A 126 -6.59 -9.23 4.71
CA LYS A 126 -6.98 -10.64 4.59
C LYS A 126 -6.52 -11.19 3.26
N MET A 127 -5.26 -11.58 3.22
CA MET A 127 -4.62 -12.17 2.04
C MET A 127 -4.29 -13.64 2.31
N PRO A 128 -4.41 -14.53 1.30
CA PRO A 128 -4.09 -15.95 1.48
C PRO A 128 -2.65 -16.17 1.92
N ASN A 129 -2.45 -17.00 2.95
CA ASN A 129 -1.12 -17.39 3.46
C ASN A 129 -0.23 -16.23 3.97
N LEU A 130 -0.81 -15.04 4.17
CA LEU A 130 -0.12 -13.87 4.68
C LEU A 130 -0.63 -13.49 6.07
N SER A 131 0.09 -12.57 6.71
CA SER A 131 -0.34 -11.91 7.94
C SER A 131 -1.70 -11.22 7.75
N GLN A 132 -2.42 -11.02 8.84
CA GLN A 132 -3.63 -10.19 8.86
C GLN A 132 -3.32 -8.70 9.12
N LEU A 133 -2.05 -8.33 9.12
CA LEU A 133 -1.57 -6.97 9.35
C LEU A 133 -0.62 -6.56 8.22
N GLN A 134 -0.92 -5.44 7.58
CA GLN A 134 0.04 -4.68 6.79
C GLN A 134 0.57 -3.53 7.64
N MET A 135 1.86 -3.30 7.61
CA MET A 135 2.50 -2.13 8.18
C MET A 135 3.27 -1.41 7.07
N THR A 136 3.14 -0.09 7.04
CA THR A 136 3.86 0.76 6.10
C THR A 136 4.60 1.82 6.87
N ASP A 137 5.93 1.71 6.91
CA ASP A 137 6.81 2.75 7.41
C ASP A 137 7.13 3.70 6.27
N TYR A 138 7.02 5.01 6.50
CA TYR A 138 7.29 6.00 5.47
C TYR A 138 8.02 7.22 5.99
N ALA A 139 8.82 7.85 5.13
CA ALA A 139 9.50 9.10 5.42
C ALA A 139 9.76 9.89 4.15
N GLY A 140 9.87 11.21 4.27
CA GLY A 140 10.11 12.06 3.11
C GLY A 140 10.15 13.54 3.43
N ILE A 141 9.94 14.33 2.38
CA ILE A 141 9.87 15.78 2.42
C ILE A 141 8.56 16.26 1.79
N ARG A 142 8.01 17.37 2.34
CA ARG A 142 6.74 17.96 1.86
C ARG A 142 6.87 19.50 1.82
N PRO A 143 7.77 20.07 0.98
CA PRO A 143 7.87 21.51 0.81
C PRO A 143 6.66 22.07 0.05
N THR A 144 6.31 23.35 0.39
CA THR A 144 5.24 24.10 -0.28
C THR A 144 5.79 25.40 -0.86
N PHE A 145 5.52 25.64 -2.13
CA PHE A 145 5.93 26.79 -2.92
C PHE A 145 4.69 27.53 -3.43
N GLY A 146 4.17 28.47 -2.66
CA GLY A 146 2.92 29.15 -2.98
C GLY A 146 1.72 28.18 -3.03
N LYS A 147 1.20 27.93 -4.23
CA LYS A 147 0.07 26.99 -4.45
C LYS A 147 0.51 25.54 -4.74
N LEU A 148 1.80 25.31 -4.93
CA LEU A 148 2.37 23.99 -5.23
C LEU A 148 2.92 23.38 -3.93
N THR A 149 2.44 22.19 -3.58
CA THR A 149 3.06 21.32 -2.58
C THR A 149 3.65 20.11 -3.29
N VAL A 150 4.88 19.76 -2.97
CA VAL A 150 5.52 18.54 -3.52
C VAL A 150 5.81 17.62 -2.35
N GLU A 151 5.22 16.42 -2.39
CA GLU A 151 5.60 15.36 -1.46
C GLU A 151 6.51 14.38 -2.19
N ALA A 152 7.63 14.01 -1.57
CA ALA A 152 8.53 12.99 -2.10
C ALA A 152 9.10 12.17 -0.95
N GLY A 153 9.19 10.87 -1.14
CA GLY A 153 9.60 9.99 -0.05
C GLY A 153 9.78 8.53 -0.45
N ILE A 154 9.90 7.74 0.58
CA ILE A 154 9.95 6.28 0.51
C ILE A 154 8.87 5.72 1.44
N ALA A 155 8.19 4.67 1.00
CA ALA A 155 7.31 3.83 1.80
C ALA A 155 7.86 2.41 1.80
N TYR A 156 7.88 1.75 2.95
CA TYR A 156 8.29 0.37 3.10
C TYR A 156 7.11 -0.46 3.60
N TYR A 157 6.59 -1.30 2.72
CA TYR A 157 5.48 -2.20 3.03
C TYR A 157 6.02 -3.47 3.67
N SER A 158 5.43 -3.86 4.79
CA SER A 158 5.78 -5.10 5.50
C SER A 158 4.53 -5.80 6.02
N TYR A 159 4.64 -7.11 6.22
CA TYR A 159 3.53 -7.98 6.63
C TYR A 159 4.00 -8.86 7.80
N PRO A 160 4.04 -8.31 9.03
CA PRO A 160 4.56 -9.01 10.21
C PRO A 160 3.80 -10.31 10.48
N GLY A 161 4.54 -11.40 10.70
CA GLY A 161 3.95 -12.71 10.95
C GLY A 161 3.54 -13.50 9.70
N SER A 162 3.80 -12.99 8.50
CA SER A 162 3.62 -13.74 7.26
C SER A 162 4.59 -14.92 7.16
N ALA A 163 4.13 -16.04 6.62
CA ALA A 163 4.96 -17.22 6.35
C ALA A 163 5.99 -16.97 5.25
N ILE A 164 5.70 -16.05 4.33
CA ILE A 164 6.60 -15.61 3.27
C ILE A 164 6.85 -14.10 3.39
N ASP A 165 8.07 -13.69 3.08
CA ASP A 165 8.43 -12.27 3.08
C ASP A 165 8.15 -11.65 1.71
N ILE A 166 7.15 -10.77 1.67
CA ILE A 166 6.76 -9.98 0.49
C ILE A 166 6.99 -8.48 0.73
N SER A 167 7.82 -8.13 1.72
CA SER A 167 8.10 -6.74 2.07
C SER A 167 8.95 -6.07 1.00
N TYR A 168 8.64 -4.81 0.67
CA TYR A 168 9.36 -4.07 -0.37
C TYR A 168 9.28 -2.55 -0.15
N PRO A 169 10.28 -1.79 -0.66
CA PRO A 169 10.24 -0.34 -0.70
C PRO A 169 9.54 0.17 -1.96
N GLU A 170 8.89 1.31 -1.84
CA GLU A 170 8.33 2.09 -2.93
C GLU A 170 8.81 3.55 -2.81
N TYR A 171 9.41 4.10 -3.83
CA TYR A 171 9.83 5.50 -3.93
C TYR A 171 8.74 6.30 -4.62
N TYR A 172 8.46 7.52 -4.15
CA TYR A 172 7.38 8.29 -4.75
C TYR A 172 7.63 9.79 -4.80
N VAL A 173 6.91 10.44 -5.72
CA VAL A 173 6.74 11.87 -5.80
C VAL A 173 5.29 12.20 -6.14
N ALA A 174 4.70 13.13 -5.38
CA ALA A 174 3.28 13.48 -5.50
C ALA A 174 3.09 15.01 -5.39
N PRO A 175 3.26 15.77 -6.48
CA PRO A 175 2.96 17.19 -6.51
C PRO A 175 1.44 17.43 -6.53
N THR A 176 1.02 18.45 -5.77
CA THR A 176 -0.35 18.97 -5.77
C THR A 176 -0.37 20.47 -5.98
N TYR A 177 -1.38 20.97 -6.68
CA TYR A 177 -1.54 22.36 -6.98
C TYR A 177 -2.94 22.85 -6.65
N ALA A 178 -3.04 23.87 -5.77
CA ALA A 178 -4.30 24.51 -5.44
C ALA A 178 -4.67 25.51 -6.57
N LEU A 179 -5.42 25.02 -7.57
CA LEU A 179 -5.91 25.85 -8.69
C LEU A 179 -6.72 27.03 -8.17
N THR A 180 -7.67 26.76 -7.27
CA THR A 180 -8.48 27.76 -6.56
C THR A 180 -8.49 27.43 -5.07
N SER A 181 -9.21 28.22 -4.26
CA SER A 181 -9.45 27.89 -2.85
C SER A 181 -10.30 26.64 -2.63
N LYS A 182 -10.98 26.16 -3.69
CA LYS A 182 -11.90 25.00 -3.62
C LYS A 182 -11.43 23.82 -4.48
N LEU A 183 -10.60 24.05 -5.49
CA LEU A 183 -10.17 23.02 -6.44
C LEU A 183 -8.67 22.78 -6.32
N THR A 184 -8.30 21.55 -6.00
CA THR A 184 -6.93 21.04 -6.01
C THR A 184 -6.81 19.95 -7.05
N VAL A 185 -5.68 19.95 -7.77
CA VAL A 185 -5.30 18.87 -8.69
C VAL A 185 -3.95 18.31 -8.27
N GLY A 186 -3.68 17.07 -8.58
CA GLY A 186 -2.43 16.43 -8.24
C GLY A 186 -2.00 15.40 -9.27
N LEU A 187 -0.73 15.05 -9.19
CA LEU A 187 -0.11 13.93 -9.88
C LEU A 187 0.55 13.04 -8.84
N SER A 188 0.70 11.77 -9.16
CA SER A 188 1.46 10.81 -8.34
C SER A 188 2.28 9.93 -9.23
N ALA A 189 3.52 9.67 -8.84
CA ALA A 189 4.40 8.69 -9.47
C ALA A 189 5.07 7.87 -8.37
N TYR A 190 4.89 6.55 -8.44
CA TYR A 190 5.48 5.59 -7.50
C TYR A 190 6.30 4.57 -8.28
N PHE A 191 7.37 4.08 -7.67
CA PHE A 191 8.24 3.07 -8.27
C PHE A 191 8.79 2.12 -7.20
N ALA A 192 8.58 0.82 -7.40
CA ALA A 192 9.23 -0.24 -6.64
C ALA A 192 10.16 -1.04 -7.57
N PRO A 193 11.45 -1.19 -7.23
CA PRO A 193 12.39 -1.96 -8.05
C PRO A 193 12.13 -3.48 -7.99
N ASP A 194 11.54 -3.96 -6.90
CA ASP A 194 11.22 -5.38 -6.67
C ASP A 194 9.90 -5.49 -5.92
N TYR A 195 8.80 -5.42 -6.67
CA TYR A 195 7.43 -5.52 -6.14
C TYR A 195 7.20 -6.85 -5.44
N SER A 196 6.86 -6.78 -4.16
CA SER A 196 6.53 -7.96 -3.34
C SER A 196 7.55 -9.10 -3.43
N ARG A 197 8.84 -8.78 -3.66
CA ARG A 197 9.96 -9.73 -3.84
C ARG A 197 9.76 -10.72 -4.99
N THR A 198 9.04 -10.31 -6.01
CA THR A 198 8.79 -11.12 -7.20
C THR A 198 9.89 -11.03 -8.26
N GLY A 199 10.84 -10.10 -8.10
CA GLY A 199 11.83 -9.71 -9.11
C GLY A 199 11.26 -8.77 -10.19
N ALA A 200 9.95 -8.53 -10.20
CA ALA A 200 9.33 -7.58 -11.12
C ALA A 200 9.38 -6.16 -10.53
N TRP A 201 9.76 -5.19 -11.35
CA TRP A 201 9.55 -3.79 -10.98
C TRP A 201 8.07 -3.42 -11.06
N GLU A 202 7.69 -2.38 -10.32
CA GLU A 202 6.36 -1.77 -10.35
C GLU A 202 6.48 -0.27 -10.58
N ASN A 203 5.57 0.31 -11.37
CA ASN A 203 5.33 1.74 -11.38
C ASN A 203 3.84 2.05 -11.35
N TYR A 204 3.47 3.11 -10.62
CA TYR A 204 2.12 3.63 -10.59
C TYR A 204 2.16 5.13 -10.88
N ASN A 205 1.36 5.58 -11.85
CA ASN A 205 1.24 6.99 -12.21
C ASN A 205 -0.23 7.37 -12.22
N ALA A 206 -0.60 8.47 -11.54
CA ALA A 206 -1.98 8.90 -11.43
C ALA A 206 -2.14 10.40 -11.58
N VAL A 207 -3.33 10.79 -12.00
CA VAL A 207 -3.85 12.15 -11.92
C VAL A 207 -5.06 12.17 -10.99
N GLN A 208 -5.22 13.24 -10.22
CA GLN A 208 -6.28 13.37 -9.24
C GLN A 208 -6.82 14.79 -9.19
N ALA A 209 -8.08 14.91 -8.80
CA ALA A 209 -8.72 16.19 -8.56
C ALA A 209 -9.67 16.11 -7.37
N LYS A 210 -9.74 17.20 -6.59
CA LYS A 210 -10.66 17.35 -5.47
C LYS A 210 -11.28 18.73 -5.48
N TYR A 211 -12.60 18.77 -5.41
CA TYR A 211 -13.38 20.00 -5.23
C TYR A 211 -14.05 19.99 -3.86
N THR A 212 -13.83 21.02 -3.04
CA THR A 212 -14.40 21.18 -1.71
C THR A 212 -15.43 22.31 -1.72
N PHE A 213 -16.66 21.98 -1.34
CA PHE A 213 -17.77 22.93 -1.20
C PHE A 213 -17.70 23.67 0.14
N ASP A 214 -18.34 24.82 0.24
CA ASP A 214 -18.39 25.61 1.48
C ASP A 214 -19.11 24.87 2.63
N SER A 215 -19.93 23.88 2.31
CA SER A 215 -20.61 23.01 3.27
C SER A 215 -19.71 21.99 3.99
N GLY A 216 -18.43 21.87 3.57
CA GLY A 216 -17.53 20.80 4.05
C GLY A 216 -17.64 19.49 3.23
N LEU A 217 -18.61 19.40 2.31
CA LEU A 217 -18.67 18.30 1.35
C LEU A 217 -17.54 18.44 0.33
N SER A 218 -16.94 17.35 -0.06
CA SER A 218 -15.96 17.31 -1.15
C SER A 218 -16.33 16.24 -2.16
N PHE A 219 -16.00 16.49 -3.42
CA PHE A 219 -16.04 15.50 -4.49
C PHE A 219 -14.63 15.32 -5.04
N SER A 220 -14.19 14.08 -5.19
CA SER A 220 -12.83 13.80 -5.67
C SER A 220 -12.80 12.57 -6.55
N GLY A 221 -11.75 12.48 -7.36
CA GLY A 221 -11.51 11.32 -8.21
C GLY A 221 -10.05 11.21 -8.58
N GLU A 222 -9.68 9.99 -8.95
CA GLU A 222 -8.35 9.61 -9.38
C GLU A 222 -8.44 8.69 -10.59
N LEU A 223 -7.49 8.84 -11.51
CA LEU A 223 -7.25 7.94 -12.64
C LEU A 223 -5.78 7.58 -12.64
N GLY A 224 -5.47 6.30 -12.48
CA GLY A 224 -4.11 5.80 -12.40
C GLY A 224 -3.83 4.67 -13.38
N ARG A 225 -2.56 4.55 -13.75
CA ARG A 225 -2.01 3.44 -14.53
C ARG A 225 -0.96 2.71 -13.71
N GLN A 226 -1.18 1.42 -13.52
CA GLN A 226 -0.23 0.50 -12.88
C GLN A 226 0.51 -0.27 -13.97
N GLY A 227 1.84 -0.26 -13.92
CA GLY A 227 2.71 -1.04 -14.78
C GLY A 227 3.64 -1.94 -13.97
N PHE A 228 3.97 -3.11 -14.51
CA PHE A 228 4.85 -4.07 -13.86
C PHE A 228 5.93 -4.60 -14.79
N GLY A 229 6.99 -5.14 -14.22
CA GLY A 229 8.01 -5.92 -14.89
C GLY A 229 7.63 -7.40 -15.05
N THR A 230 8.64 -8.18 -15.34
CA THR A 230 8.57 -9.65 -15.41
C THR A 230 9.15 -10.24 -14.13
N THR A 231 8.46 -11.22 -13.54
CA THR A 231 8.89 -11.90 -12.33
C THR A 231 10.16 -12.73 -12.60
N THR A 232 10.92 -12.99 -11.55
CA THR A 232 12.03 -13.95 -11.63
C THR A 232 11.50 -15.38 -11.66
N ALA A 233 12.07 -16.23 -12.54
CA ALA A 233 11.74 -17.65 -12.54
C ALA A 233 12.17 -18.32 -11.23
N THR A 234 11.35 -19.24 -10.74
CA THR A 234 11.62 -20.10 -9.58
C THR A 234 11.58 -21.55 -9.99
N PRO A 235 12.07 -22.51 -9.17
CA PRO A 235 11.94 -23.94 -9.49
C PRO A 235 10.51 -24.43 -9.71
N SER A 236 9.52 -23.71 -9.14
CA SER A 236 8.10 -24.06 -9.20
C SER A 236 7.27 -23.22 -10.18
N SER A 237 7.86 -22.13 -10.73
CA SER A 237 7.14 -21.23 -11.65
C SER A 237 8.10 -20.58 -12.65
N PRO A 238 7.80 -20.63 -13.97
CA PRO A 238 8.57 -19.85 -14.95
C PRO A 238 8.39 -18.35 -14.72
N ALA A 239 9.31 -17.53 -15.23
CA ALA A 239 9.14 -16.09 -15.27
C ALA A 239 7.91 -15.70 -16.10
N TYR A 240 7.14 -14.74 -15.65
CA TYR A 240 5.97 -14.21 -16.37
C TYR A 240 5.82 -12.71 -16.15
N LYS A 241 5.25 -12.02 -17.13
CA LYS A 241 4.94 -10.61 -17.06
C LYS A 241 3.69 -10.43 -16.19
N LEU A 242 3.79 -9.60 -15.14
CA LEU A 242 2.60 -9.19 -14.39
C LEU A 242 1.75 -8.24 -15.25
N PRO A 243 0.42 -8.33 -15.18
CA PRO A 243 -0.48 -7.55 -16.03
C PRO A 243 -0.50 -6.07 -15.66
N ASP A 244 -0.31 -5.20 -16.63
CA ASP A 244 -0.53 -3.77 -16.48
C ASP A 244 -2.02 -3.46 -16.52
N TYR A 245 -2.48 -2.44 -15.77
CA TYR A 245 -3.89 -2.08 -15.73
C TYR A 245 -4.12 -0.60 -15.45
N THR A 246 -5.33 -0.14 -15.74
CA THR A 246 -5.83 1.17 -15.35
C THR A 246 -6.80 1.02 -14.18
N TYR A 247 -6.74 1.95 -13.26
CA TYR A 247 -7.57 2.05 -12.08
C TYR A 247 -8.18 3.44 -12.01
N TRP A 248 -9.41 3.55 -11.51
CA TRP A 248 -10.02 4.84 -11.21
C TRP A 248 -10.94 4.76 -10.01
N ASN A 249 -11.14 5.90 -9.39
CA ASN A 249 -12.13 6.06 -8.34
C ASN A 249 -12.82 7.42 -8.42
N LEU A 250 -14.03 7.48 -7.89
CA LEU A 250 -14.80 8.70 -7.70
C LEU A 250 -15.54 8.62 -6.37
N GLY A 251 -15.57 9.70 -5.60
CA GLY A 251 -16.20 9.67 -4.29
C GLY A 251 -16.59 11.03 -3.74
N PHE A 252 -17.44 10.96 -2.72
CA PHE A 252 -17.82 12.10 -1.89
C PHE A 252 -17.31 11.89 -0.48
N SER A 253 -16.78 12.94 0.13
CA SER A 253 -16.40 12.94 1.53
C SER A 253 -17.01 14.14 2.26
N TYR A 254 -17.38 13.93 3.51
CA TYR A 254 -17.90 14.99 4.38
C TYR A 254 -17.10 15.00 5.68
N ALA A 255 -16.45 16.15 5.93
CA ALA A 255 -15.66 16.35 7.13
C ALA A 255 -16.43 17.13 8.17
N TYR A 256 -16.53 16.59 9.39
CA TYR A 256 -17.10 17.24 10.55
C TYR A 256 -16.14 17.15 11.73
N LYS A 257 -15.53 18.27 12.11
CA LYS A 257 -14.48 18.34 13.13
C LYS A 257 -13.32 17.39 12.77
N ALA A 258 -12.99 16.47 13.66
CA ALA A 258 -11.92 15.48 13.48
C ALA A 258 -12.38 14.21 12.72
N VAL A 259 -13.67 14.10 12.39
CA VAL A 259 -14.24 12.90 11.75
C VAL A 259 -14.54 13.19 10.28
N THR A 260 -14.23 12.25 9.41
CA THR A 260 -14.62 12.29 7.99
C THR A 260 -15.34 11.00 7.62
N PHE A 261 -16.45 11.15 6.92
CA PHE A 261 -17.12 10.07 6.20
C PHE A 261 -16.80 10.18 4.72
N ASP A 262 -16.41 9.07 4.09
CA ASP A 262 -16.16 8.96 2.64
C ASP A 262 -16.99 7.80 2.06
N LEU A 263 -17.58 8.04 0.89
CA LEU A 263 -18.25 7.02 0.09
C LEU A 263 -17.69 7.09 -1.32
N ARG A 264 -17.05 6.00 -1.77
CA ARG A 264 -16.25 6.00 -2.98
C ARG A 264 -16.49 4.75 -3.83
N TYR A 265 -16.67 4.97 -5.14
CA TYR A 265 -16.69 3.91 -6.13
C TYR A 265 -15.28 3.68 -6.68
N PHE A 266 -14.89 2.43 -6.76
CA PHE A 266 -13.61 1.96 -7.29
C PHE A 266 -13.82 1.03 -8.47
N ALA A 267 -12.96 1.11 -9.47
CA ALA A 267 -12.95 0.16 -10.58
C ALA A 267 -11.56 0.06 -11.23
N THR A 268 -11.34 -1.02 -11.96
CA THR A 268 -10.10 -1.31 -12.66
C THR A 268 -10.37 -2.04 -13.96
N THR A 269 -9.39 -2.05 -14.87
CA THR A 269 -9.44 -2.82 -16.14
C THR A 269 -8.93 -4.25 -15.98
N LEU A 270 -8.61 -4.71 -14.78
CA LEU A 270 -8.16 -6.08 -14.54
C LEU A 270 -9.28 -7.08 -14.86
N SER A 271 -8.95 -8.08 -15.66
CA SER A 271 -9.77 -9.30 -15.75
C SER A 271 -9.63 -10.12 -14.48
N LYS A 272 -10.57 -11.02 -14.20
CA LYS A 272 -10.48 -11.94 -13.05
C LYS A 272 -9.19 -12.76 -13.06
N GLN A 273 -8.73 -13.19 -14.22
CA GLN A 273 -7.48 -13.94 -14.38
C GLN A 273 -6.26 -13.05 -14.08
N SER A 274 -6.23 -11.83 -14.59
CA SER A 274 -5.18 -10.86 -14.30
C SER A 274 -5.17 -10.46 -12.81
N CYS A 275 -6.35 -10.34 -12.21
CA CYS A 275 -6.49 -10.09 -10.78
C CYS A 275 -5.90 -11.22 -9.93
N PHE A 276 -6.16 -12.46 -10.30
CA PHE A 276 -5.54 -13.64 -9.64
C PHE A 276 -4.01 -13.59 -9.71
N LEU A 277 -3.44 -13.24 -10.87
CA LEU A 277 -1.97 -13.16 -11.04
C LEU A 277 -1.32 -12.08 -10.16
N ILE A 278 -2.03 -10.98 -9.87
CA ILE A 278 -1.50 -9.90 -9.01
C ILE A 278 -1.71 -10.22 -7.53
N THR A 279 -2.90 -10.70 -7.16
CA THR A 279 -3.31 -10.81 -5.76
C THR A 279 -3.02 -12.17 -5.15
N GLY A 280 -2.83 -13.20 -5.96
CA GLY A 280 -2.78 -14.59 -5.51
C GLY A 280 -4.08 -15.11 -4.88
N THR A 281 -5.17 -14.31 -4.92
CA THR A 281 -6.48 -14.67 -4.36
C THR A 281 -7.38 -15.28 -5.43
N GLY A 282 -8.28 -16.20 -5.05
CA GLY A 282 -9.16 -16.87 -5.99
C GLY A 282 -8.63 -18.23 -6.43
N GLN A 283 -8.94 -18.64 -7.65
CA GLN A 283 -8.58 -19.95 -8.22
C GLN A 283 -7.93 -19.77 -9.60
N PRO A 284 -6.90 -20.55 -9.95
CA PRO A 284 -6.25 -20.46 -11.26
C PRO A 284 -7.21 -20.59 -12.44
N ALA A 285 -8.25 -21.42 -12.33
CA ALA A 285 -9.21 -21.67 -13.40
C ALA A 285 -10.29 -20.60 -13.55
N THR A 286 -10.70 -19.94 -12.45
CA THR A 286 -11.82 -18.98 -12.44
C THR A 286 -11.37 -17.53 -12.23
N GLY A 287 -10.11 -17.32 -11.84
CA GLY A 287 -9.55 -16.02 -11.50
C GLY A 287 -9.98 -15.53 -10.11
N SER A 288 -9.88 -14.23 -9.87
CA SER A 288 -10.21 -13.56 -8.62
C SER A 288 -11.30 -12.52 -8.81
N ASN A 289 -12.21 -12.40 -7.84
CA ASN A 289 -13.18 -11.31 -7.73
C ASN A 289 -12.62 -10.09 -6.96
N GLY A 290 -11.39 -10.19 -6.44
CA GLY A 290 -10.77 -9.13 -5.63
C GLY A 290 -10.54 -7.81 -6.34
N CYS A 291 -10.74 -7.76 -7.67
CA CYS A 291 -10.63 -6.56 -8.50
C CYS A 291 -11.97 -6.14 -9.11
N ASP A 292 -13.09 -6.75 -8.70
CA ASP A 292 -14.41 -6.35 -9.17
C ASP A 292 -14.71 -4.92 -8.68
N PRO A 293 -15.48 -4.12 -9.45
CA PRO A 293 -15.89 -2.80 -9.02
C PRO A 293 -16.60 -2.82 -7.67
N ALA A 294 -16.30 -1.85 -6.82
CA ALA A 294 -16.85 -1.79 -5.46
C ALA A 294 -17.24 -0.37 -5.05
N VAL A 295 -18.26 -0.26 -4.21
CA VAL A 295 -18.58 0.95 -3.45
C VAL A 295 -18.11 0.73 -2.02
N ILE A 296 -17.24 1.62 -1.55
CA ILE A 296 -16.60 1.50 -0.25
C ILE A 296 -16.95 2.70 0.61
N ALA A 297 -17.38 2.43 1.84
CA ALA A 297 -17.64 3.42 2.85
C ALA A 297 -16.49 3.42 3.88
N THR A 298 -15.98 4.60 4.20
CA THR A 298 -14.92 4.77 5.20
C THR A 298 -15.33 5.83 6.22
N LEU A 299 -15.14 5.52 7.48
CA LEU A 299 -15.23 6.48 8.58
C LEU A 299 -13.83 6.62 9.19
N SER A 300 -13.36 7.84 9.30
CA SER A 300 -12.04 8.11 9.85
C SER A 300 -12.06 9.23 10.86
N TRP A 301 -11.10 9.17 11.76
CA TRP A 301 -10.80 10.19 12.75
C TRP A 301 -9.33 10.58 12.62
N ASN A 302 -9.06 11.89 12.69
CA ASN A 302 -7.70 12.42 12.67
C ASN A 302 -7.57 13.58 13.65
N ALA A 303 -6.42 13.64 14.33
CA ALA A 303 -6.07 14.73 15.23
C ALA A 303 -4.59 15.07 15.09
N SER A 304 -4.26 16.36 15.25
CA SER A 304 -2.87 16.80 15.38
C SER A 304 -2.60 17.32 16.78
N LEU A 305 -1.36 17.18 17.26
CA LEU A 305 -0.96 17.68 18.57
C LEU A 305 -1.12 19.21 18.65
N SER A 306 -0.83 19.93 17.55
CA SER A 306 -1.03 21.36 17.45
C SER A 306 -2.51 21.78 17.44
N GLY A 307 -3.40 20.92 16.97
CA GLY A 307 -4.85 21.16 16.92
C GLY A 307 -5.60 20.82 18.21
N LEU A 308 -4.92 20.19 19.19
CA LEU A 308 -5.51 19.85 20.50
C LEU A 308 -5.24 20.93 21.56
N LYS A 309 -4.43 21.95 21.23
CA LYS A 309 -4.16 23.12 22.05
C LYS A 309 -5.14 24.24 21.70
#